data_48bd829b28a58a8b8416290220f8b0fe
#
_entry.id   48bd829b28a58a8b8416290220f8b0fe
#
_cell.length_a   1.000
_cell.length_b   1.000
_cell.length_c   1.000
_cell.angle_alpha   90.00
_cell.angle_beta   90.00
_cell.angle_gamma   90.00
#
_symmetry.space_group_name_H-M   'P 1'
#
loop_
_entity.id
_entity.type
_entity.pdbx_description
1 polymer ?
#
loop_
_entity_poly.entity_id
_entity_poly.type
_entity_poly.pdbx_seq_one_letter_code
_entity_poly.pdbx_strand_id
1 'polypeptide(L)'
;GGVVPWPIRTVVIPPPILASIKSHVATHHPNEAGGFLGCQRRGRRLRATRHIPIPNESAIPKRRFETTVDERVPPPPRVFYHSHTSPESISGLTKLDKRSIPEPFALIIFAPHGNALSYRGFKHGVLEWRELQVEADTGRQLARL
;
A
#
# COMPACT_ATOMS: atom_id res chain seq x y z
N GLY A 1 12.08 -12.85 -29.85
CA GLY A 1 11.25 -13.26 -28.78
C GLY A 1 11.40 -12.39 -27.58
N GLY A 2 10.30 -11.98 -27.02
CA GLY A 2 10.31 -11.18 -25.80
C GLY A 2 10.75 -12.00 -24.59
N VAL A 3 11.55 -11.40 -23.75
CA VAL A 3 11.85 -11.95 -22.43
C VAL A 3 10.65 -11.65 -21.54
N VAL A 4 10.04 -12.69 -20.98
CA VAL A 4 8.99 -12.50 -19.98
C VAL A 4 9.67 -11.97 -18.71
N PRO A 5 9.30 -10.76 -18.23
CA PRO A 5 9.93 -10.22 -17.05
C PRO A 5 9.59 -11.08 -15.83
N TRP A 6 10.57 -11.25 -14.95
CA TRP A 6 10.34 -11.91 -13.66
C TRP A 6 9.27 -11.17 -12.87
N PRO A 7 8.41 -11.88 -12.13
CA PRO A 7 7.37 -11.23 -11.34
C PRO A 7 7.98 -10.35 -10.25
N ILE A 8 7.28 -9.27 -9.93
CA ILE A 8 7.62 -8.41 -8.80
C ILE A 8 7.55 -9.21 -7.51
N ARG A 9 8.55 -9.06 -6.65
CA ARG A 9 8.61 -9.69 -5.33
C ARG A 9 8.74 -8.71 -4.18
N THR A 10 9.16 -7.47 -4.47
CA THR A 10 9.50 -6.51 -3.42
C THR A 10 8.99 -5.13 -3.78
N VAL A 11 8.42 -4.46 -2.79
CA VAL A 11 8.14 -3.02 -2.84
C VAL A 11 9.19 -2.32 -1.99
N VAL A 12 9.88 -1.33 -2.57
CA VAL A 12 10.88 -0.53 -1.88
C VAL A 12 10.30 0.85 -1.62
N ILE A 13 10.30 1.27 -0.36
CA ILE A 13 9.78 2.57 0.05
C ILE A 13 10.93 3.39 0.63
N PRO A 14 11.50 4.35 -0.14
CA PRO A 14 12.58 5.19 0.36
C PRO A 14 12.15 6.03 1.57
N PRO A 15 13.11 6.42 2.44
CA PRO A 15 12.80 7.16 3.67
C PRO A 15 11.91 8.40 3.49
N PRO A 16 12.10 9.26 2.48
CA PRO A 16 11.22 10.42 2.31
C PRO A 16 9.76 10.03 2.01
N ILE A 17 9.56 8.99 1.20
CA ILE A 17 8.23 8.48 0.87
C ILE A 17 7.60 7.85 2.12
N LEU A 18 8.39 7.07 2.86
CA LEU A 18 7.93 6.43 4.10
C LEU A 18 7.50 7.47 5.14
N ALA A 19 8.27 8.54 5.31
CA ALA A 19 7.93 9.63 6.23
C ALA A 19 6.63 10.32 5.82
N SER A 20 6.43 10.55 4.53
CA SER A 20 5.21 11.15 3.99
C SER A 20 3.98 10.28 4.26
N ILE A 21 4.10 8.96 4.07
CA ILE A 21 3.03 8.00 4.36
C ILE A 21 2.69 8.02 5.86
N LYS A 22 3.70 7.94 6.72
CA LYS A 22 3.53 7.97 8.18
C LYS A 22 2.79 9.22 8.63
N SER A 23 3.18 10.38 8.11
CA SER A 23 2.55 11.65 8.42
C SER A 23 1.07 11.66 8.01
N HIS A 24 0.76 11.16 6.81
CA HIS A 24 -0.59 11.09 6.30
C HIS A 24 -1.49 10.18 7.15
N VAL A 25 -0.99 8.98 7.49
CA VAL A 25 -1.72 8.02 8.31
C VAL A 25 -1.96 8.59 9.72
N ALA A 26 -0.95 9.20 10.34
CA ALA A 26 -1.05 9.78 11.68
C ALA A 26 -2.04 10.95 11.71
N THR A 27 -2.03 11.80 10.68
CA THR A 27 -2.92 12.96 10.59
C THR A 27 -4.40 12.56 10.55
N HIS A 28 -4.71 11.45 9.92
CA HIS A 28 -6.08 10.99 9.74
C HIS A 28 -6.56 9.98 10.79
N HIS A 29 -5.63 9.40 11.55
CA HIS A 29 -5.99 8.44 12.59
C HIS A 29 -7.04 9.03 13.56
N PRO A 30 -8.11 8.32 13.93
CA PRO A 30 -8.38 6.89 13.73
C PRO A 30 -9.12 6.55 12.43
N ASN A 31 -9.29 7.49 11.51
CA ASN A 31 -9.84 7.19 10.21
C ASN A 31 -8.79 6.45 9.36
N GLU A 32 -9.25 5.52 8.53
CA GLU A 32 -8.38 4.90 7.55
C GLU A 32 -7.93 5.95 6.54
N ALA A 33 -6.64 5.91 6.21
CA ALA A 33 -6.04 6.77 5.22
C ALA A 33 -5.52 5.93 4.07
N GLY A 34 -5.36 6.53 2.91
CA GLY A 34 -4.87 5.81 1.76
C GLY A 34 -4.43 6.71 0.63
N GLY A 35 -3.99 6.09 -0.43
CA GLY A 35 -3.50 6.77 -1.60
C GLY A 35 -2.76 5.84 -2.54
N PHE A 36 -1.88 6.43 -3.33
CA PHE A 36 -1.08 5.71 -4.31
C PHE A 36 0.39 6.03 -4.16
N LEU A 37 1.22 5.05 -4.48
CA LEU A 37 2.65 5.25 -4.67
C LEU A 37 2.93 5.08 -6.16
N GLY A 38 3.43 6.14 -6.81
CA GLY A 38 4.02 6.03 -8.13
C GLY A 38 5.35 5.33 -8.00
N CYS A 39 5.62 4.36 -8.88
CA CYS A 39 6.79 3.50 -8.76
C CYS A 39 7.57 3.40 -10.07
N GLN A 40 8.83 2.99 -9.94
CA GLN A 40 9.67 2.52 -11.04
C GLN A 40 9.97 1.05 -10.82
N ARG A 41 9.92 0.28 -11.88
CA ARG A 41 10.28 -1.13 -11.84
C ARG A 41 11.76 -1.29 -12.17
N ARG A 42 12.47 -2.08 -11.33
CA ARG A 42 13.83 -2.54 -11.59
C ARG A 42 13.92 -4.02 -11.22
N GLY A 43 13.97 -4.88 -12.24
CA GLY A 43 13.98 -6.32 -12.02
C GLY A 43 12.70 -6.78 -11.32
N ARG A 44 12.83 -7.36 -10.14
CA ARG A 44 11.72 -7.86 -9.33
C ARG A 44 11.27 -6.87 -8.26
N ARG A 45 11.68 -5.61 -8.35
CA ARG A 45 11.46 -4.58 -7.33
C ARG A 45 10.64 -3.44 -7.92
N LEU A 46 9.66 -2.99 -7.16
CA LEU A 46 8.96 -1.72 -7.39
C LEU A 46 9.51 -0.71 -6.38
N ARG A 47 10.16 0.34 -6.87
CA ARG A 47 10.65 1.41 -6.03
C ARG A 47 9.69 2.57 -6.08
N ALA A 48 9.13 2.94 -4.94
CA ALA A 48 8.27 4.12 -4.84
C ALA A 48 9.07 5.39 -5.07
N THR A 49 8.55 6.26 -5.93
CA THR A 49 9.17 7.55 -6.27
C THR A 49 8.29 8.73 -5.91
N ARG A 50 6.98 8.50 -5.74
CA ARG A 50 6.01 9.54 -5.41
C ARG A 50 4.96 8.99 -4.46
N HIS A 51 4.52 9.84 -3.52
CA HIS A 51 3.38 9.56 -2.68
C HIS A 51 2.24 10.51 -3.04
N ILE A 52 1.09 9.96 -3.38
CA ILE A 52 -0.11 10.72 -3.74
C ILE A 52 -1.23 10.32 -2.78
N PRO A 53 -1.42 11.08 -1.68
CA PRO A 53 -2.52 10.81 -0.75
C PRO A 53 -3.85 11.12 -1.42
N ILE A 54 -4.85 10.28 -1.13
CA ILE A 54 -6.20 10.42 -1.68
C ILE A 54 -7.18 10.50 -0.51
N PRO A 55 -8.20 11.38 -0.57
CA PRO A 55 -9.19 11.46 0.52
C PRO A 55 -9.97 10.17 0.69
N ASN A 56 -10.29 9.83 1.93
CA ASN A 56 -11.20 8.74 2.24
C ASN A 56 -12.65 9.25 2.14
N GLU A 57 -13.38 8.74 1.18
CA GLU A 57 -14.77 9.16 0.88
C GLU A 57 -15.81 8.23 1.54
N SER A 58 -15.38 7.30 2.38
CA SER A 58 -16.29 6.37 3.05
C SER A 58 -17.18 7.08 4.06
N ALA A 59 -18.44 6.65 4.15
CA ALA A 59 -19.36 7.07 5.19
C ALA A 59 -18.96 6.54 6.58
N ILE A 60 -18.10 5.52 6.64
CA ILE A 60 -17.59 4.91 7.87
C ILE A 60 -16.05 4.90 7.87
N PRO A 61 -15.41 6.09 7.87
CA PRO A 61 -13.97 6.20 7.58
C PRO A 61 -13.06 5.51 8.61
N LYS A 62 -13.54 5.24 9.81
CA LYS A 62 -12.76 4.49 10.83
C LYS A 62 -12.65 3.01 10.50
N ARG A 63 -13.49 2.49 9.61
CA ARG A 63 -13.57 1.04 9.31
C ARG A 63 -13.36 0.72 7.86
N ARG A 64 -13.37 1.74 7.00
CA ARG A 64 -13.32 1.51 5.56
C ARG A 64 -12.63 2.65 4.85
N PHE A 65 -11.89 2.30 3.81
CA PHE A 65 -11.32 3.26 2.87
C PHE A 65 -12.01 3.11 1.52
N GLU A 66 -12.59 4.19 1.03
CA GLU A 66 -13.21 4.26 -0.30
C GLU A 66 -12.72 5.51 -1.00
N THR A 67 -12.40 5.38 -2.26
CA THR A 67 -11.99 6.51 -3.08
C THR A 67 -12.41 6.32 -4.53
N THR A 68 -12.45 7.44 -5.25
CA THR A 68 -12.68 7.44 -6.70
C THR A 68 -11.35 7.61 -7.39
N VAL A 69 -11.09 6.81 -8.41
CA VAL A 69 -9.90 6.96 -9.25
C VAL A 69 -10.12 8.17 -10.16
N ASP A 70 -9.20 9.13 -10.09
CA ASP A 70 -9.24 10.34 -10.91
C ASP A 70 -7.84 10.65 -11.47
N GLU A 71 -7.65 11.83 -12.02
CA GLU A 71 -6.41 12.26 -12.68
C GLU A 71 -5.21 12.39 -11.73
N ARG A 72 -5.43 12.38 -10.41
CA ARG A 72 -4.34 12.41 -9.42
C ARG A 72 -3.61 11.08 -9.32
N VAL A 73 -4.26 9.99 -9.73
CA VAL A 73 -3.68 8.64 -9.66
C VAL A 73 -2.49 8.56 -10.63
N PRO A 74 -1.31 8.13 -10.15
CA PRO A 74 -0.13 8.06 -11.02
C PRO A 74 -0.27 6.96 -12.07
N PRO A 75 0.46 7.06 -13.18
CA PRO A 75 0.47 5.98 -14.18
C PRO A 75 1.10 4.71 -13.59
N PRO A 76 0.80 3.53 -14.16
CA PRO A 76 1.50 2.30 -13.81
C PRO A 76 3.01 2.38 -14.11
N PRO A 77 3.88 1.70 -13.35
CA PRO A 77 3.53 0.90 -12.18
C PRO A 77 3.22 1.77 -10.97
N ARG A 78 2.23 1.33 -10.22
CA ARG A 78 1.77 2.03 -9.01
C ARG A 78 1.31 1.03 -7.97
N VAL A 79 1.33 1.45 -6.69
CA VAL A 79 0.85 0.66 -5.57
C VAL A 79 -0.26 1.44 -4.87
N PHE A 80 -1.43 0.83 -4.74
CA PHE A 80 -2.50 1.34 -3.92
C PHE A 80 -2.22 1.00 -2.46
N TYR A 81 -2.45 1.94 -1.52
CA TYR A 81 -2.33 1.61 -0.11
C TYR A 81 -3.51 2.17 0.68
N HIS A 82 -3.83 1.50 1.79
CA HIS A 82 -4.65 2.10 2.85
C HIS A 82 -4.24 1.52 4.21
N SER A 83 -4.64 2.23 5.27
CA SER A 83 -4.36 1.82 6.63
C SER A 83 -5.55 1.09 7.24
N HIS A 84 -5.26 0.11 8.10
CA HIS A 84 -6.21 -0.49 9.03
C HIS A 84 -5.93 0.08 10.41
N THR A 85 -6.91 0.77 10.99
CA THR A 85 -6.71 1.59 12.20
C THR A 85 -7.37 1.01 13.45
N SER A 86 -8.16 -0.03 13.33
CA SER A 86 -8.74 -0.72 14.47
C SER A 86 -7.78 -1.78 15.01
N PRO A 87 -7.58 -1.89 16.34
CA PRO A 87 -6.81 -2.99 16.92
C PRO A 87 -7.35 -4.37 16.59
N GLU A 88 -8.65 -4.46 16.27
CA GLU A 88 -9.32 -5.71 15.91
C GLU A 88 -9.19 -6.04 14.43
N SER A 89 -8.71 -5.11 13.61
CA SER A 89 -8.44 -5.37 12.19
C SER A 89 -7.25 -6.30 12.03
N ILE A 90 -7.27 -7.09 10.95
CA ILE A 90 -6.09 -7.87 10.59
C ILE A 90 -5.04 -6.97 9.95
N SER A 91 -3.78 -7.40 10.02
CA SER A 91 -2.66 -6.63 9.48
C SER A 91 -2.49 -6.75 7.96
N GLY A 92 -3.22 -7.64 7.31
CA GLY A 92 -3.14 -7.88 5.87
C GLY A 92 -4.47 -7.61 5.18
N LEU A 93 -4.64 -8.20 3.99
CA LEU A 93 -5.86 -8.04 3.20
C LEU A 93 -7.05 -8.73 3.87
N THR A 94 -8.12 -7.98 4.07
CA THR A 94 -9.41 -8.55 4.48
C THR A 94 -10.07 -9.23 3.29
N LYS A 95 -11.15 -9.99 3.56
CA LYS A 95 -11.96 -10.54 2.48
C LYS A 95 -12.55 -9.45 1.59
N LEU A 96 -12.94 -8.32 2.20
CA LEU A 96 -13.44 -7.17 1.47
C LEU A 96 -12.36 -6.56 0.59
N ASP A 97 -11.15 -6.38 1.11
CA ASP A 97 -10.01 -5.89 0.33
C ASP A 97 -9.77 -6.76 -0.89
N LYS A 98 -9.73 -8.07 -0.71
CA LYS A 98 -9.47 -9.02 -1.80
C LYS A 98 -10.49 -8.93 -2.93
N ARG A 99 -11.74 -8.57 -2.62
CA ARG A 99 -12.82 -8.43 -3.61
C ARG A 99 -12.91 -7.03 -4.20
N SER A 100 -12.46 -6.01 -3.47
CA SER A 100 -12.77 -4.62 -3.78
C SER A 100 -11.62 -3.85 -4.40
N ILE A 101 -10.36 -4.27 -4.18
CA ILE A 101 -9.20 -3.54 -4.70
C ILE A 101 -8.99 -3.92 -6.17
N PRO A 102 -9.19 -2.99 -7.11
CA PRO A 102 -9.04 -3.28 -8.55
C PRO A 102 -7.60 -3.11 -9.05
N GLU A 103 -6.64 -2.91 -8.14
CA GLU A 103 -5.25 -2.66 -8.49
C GLU A 103 -4.41 -3.92 -8.42
N PRO A 104 -3.38 -4.05 -9.28
CA PRO A 104 -2.51 -5.23 -9.23
C PRO A 104 -1.58 -5.26 -8.01
N PHE A 105 -1.31 -4.11 -7.39
CA PHE A 105 -0.44 -4.03 -6.22
C PHE A 105 -1.11 -3.25 -5.11
N ALA A 106 -1.07 -3.80 -3.90
CA ALA A 106 -1.66 -3.18 -2.72
C ALA A 106 -0.69 -3.24 -1.54
N LEU A 107 -0.69 -2.20 -0.73
CA LEU A 107 0.07 -2.12 0.51
C LEU A 107 -0.92 -1.85 1.64
N ILE A 108 -0.93 -2.72 2.64
CA ILE A 108 -1.77 -2.56 3.82
C ILE A 108 -0.89 -2.09 4.96
N ILE A 109 -1.27 -0.98 5.57
CA ILE A 109 -0.56 -0.39 6.70
C ILE A 109 -1.40 -0.61 7.94
N PHE A 110 -0.91 -1.43 8.86
CA PHE A 110 -1.59 -1.67 10.13
C PHE A 110 -1.14 -0.61 11.13
N ALA A 111 -2.10 0.19 11.60
CA ALA A 111 -1.83 1.40 12.38
C ALA A 111 -2.83 1.56 13.53
N PRO A 112 -2.94 0.60 14.46
CA PRO A 112 -3.94 0.65 15.51
C PRO A 112 -3.75 1.84 16.47
N HIS A 113 -2.52 2.34 16.62
CA HIS A 113 -2.18 3.46 17.51
C HIS A 113 -1.71 4.71 16.76
N GLY A 114 -1.69 4.68 15.44
CA GLY A 114 -1.34 5.83 14.60
C GLY A 114 0.15 6.14 14.46
N ASN A 115 1.02 5.51 15.24
CA ASN A 115 2.47 5.81 15.23
C ASN A 115 3.38 4.58 15.07
N ALA A 116 2.97 3.43 15.57
CA ALA A 116 3.71 2.18 15.40
C ALA A 116 3.09 1.43 14.22
N LEU A 117 3.71 1.58 13.04
CA LEU A 117 3.14 1.04 11.80
C LEU A 117 3.81 -0.26 11.40
N SER A 118 3.02 -1.19 10.86
CA SER A 118 3.54 -2.34 10.14
C SER A 118 2.99 -2.34 8.70
N TYR A 119 3.76 -2.97 7.79
CA TYR A 119 3.55 -2.86 6.36
C TYR A 119 3.50 -4.24 5.73
N ARG A 120 2.48 -4.52 4.94
CA ARG A 120 2.39 -5.77 4.18
C ARG A 120 1.99 -5.46 2.75
N GLY A 121 2.79 -5.92 1.81
CA GLY A 121 2.56 -5.72 0.38
C GLY A 121 2.00 -6.97 -0.27
N PHE A 122 1.17 -6.77 -1.29
CA PHE A 122 0.49 -7.86 -1.98
C PHE A 122 0.40 -7.58 -3.48
N LYS A 123 0.46 -8.65 -4.26
CA LYS A 123 0.22 -8.64 -5.69
C LYS A 123 -1.02 -9.47 -6.00
N HIS A 124 -1.92 -8.89 -6.80
CA HIS A 124 -3.11 -9.61 -7.28
C HIS A 124 -2.71 -10.45 -8.49
N GLY A 125 -2.68 -11.76 -8.32
CA GLY A 125 -2.44 -12.70 -9.40
C GLY A 125 -3.73 -13.10 -10.11
N VAL A 126 -3.65 -14.09 -11.01
CA VAL A 126 -4.79 -14.56 -11.79
C VAL A 126 -5.86 -15.19 -10.88
N LEU A 127 -5.44 -15.99 -9.90
CA LEU A 127 -6.34 -16.73 -9.03
C LEU A 127 -6.34 -16.25 -7.58
N GLU A 128 -5.29 -15.60 -7.15
CA GLU A 128 -5.12 -15.25 -5.74
C GLU A 128 -4.22 -14.04 -5.54
N TRP A 129 -4.25 -13.48 -4.35
CA TRP A 129 -3.30 -12.48 -3.89
C TRP A 129 -2.05 -13.18 -3.34
N ARG A 130 -0.87 -12.64 -3.66
CA ARG A 130 0.42 -13.13 -3.19
C ARG A 130 1.11 -12.05 -2.40
N GLU A 131 1.67 -12.39 -1.25
CA GLU A 131 2.40 -11.42 -0.43
C GLU A 131 3.76 -11.09 -1.04
N LEU A 132 4.13 -9.80 -0.96
CA LEU A 132 5.41 -9.26 -1.38
C LEU A 132 6.22 -8.86 -0.16
N GLN A 133 7.54 -8.78 -0.33
CA GLN A 133 8.40 -8.15 0.68
C GLN A 133 8.26 -6.64 0.60
N VAL A 134 8.38 -5.96 1.74
CA VAL A 134 8.38 -4.50 1.81
C VAL A 134 9.66 -4.06 2.50
N GLU A 135 10.47 -3.27 1.81
CA GLU A 135 11.80 -2.87 2.27
C GLU A 135 11.98 -1.36 2.22
N ALA A 136 12.81 -0.85 3.13
CA ALA A 136 13.35 0.50 3.01
C ALA A 136 14.45 0.54 1.93
N ASP A 137 14.83 1.75 1.53
CA ASP A 137 15.84 1.98 0.48
C ASP A 137 17.20 1.34 0.78
N THR A 138 17.49 1.09 2.05
CA THR A 138 18.73 0.46 2.51
C THR A 138 18.72 -1.08 2.44
N GLY A 139 17.68 -1.69 1.86
CA GLY A 139 17.50 -3.14 1.88
C GLY A 139 16.95 -3.70 3.18
N ARG A 140 16.68 -2.83 4.17
CA ARG A 140 16.11 -3.24 5.45
C ARG A 140 14.62 -3.56 5.32
N GLN A 141 14.21 -4.73 5.81
CA GLN A 141 12.81 -5.09 5.89
C GLN A 141 12.05 -4.13 6.80
N LEU A 142 10.89 -3.65 6.35
CA LEU A 142 9.99 -2.88 7.19
C LEU A 142 9.20 -3.82 8.10
N ALA A 143 8.75 -3.29 9.25
CA ALA A 143 8.01 -4.07 10.23
C ALA A 143 6.78 -4.72 9.58
N ARG A 144 6.63 -6.02 9.77
CA ARG A 144 5.52 -6.83 9.29
C ARG A 144 4.91 -7.54 10.49
N LEU A 145 3.67 -7.27 10.73
CA LEU A 145 2.97 -7.90 11.84
C LEU A 145 2.32 -9.22 11.42
#